data_0db850bfa5952d2d5bd112c6b87e5b09
#
_entry.id   0db850bfa5952d2d5bd112c6b87e5b09
#
_cell.length_a   1.000
_cell.length_b   1.000
_cell.length_c   1.000
_cell.angle_alpha   90.00
_cell.angle_beta   90.00
_cell.angle_gamma   90.00
#
_symmetry.space_group_name_H-M   'P 1'
#
loop_
_entity.id
_entity.type
_entity.pdbx_description
1 polymer ?
#
loop_
_entity_poly.entity_id
_entity_poly.type
_entity_poly.pdbx_seq_one_letter_code
_entity_poly.pdbx_strand_id
1 'polypeptide(L)'
;MVFNYTGHGATYLMSHERVITLDDMKSWTSDRLPLWFVAACDITPFDSQEDNLGEAAVLNPRGGGVAFIGTTRTVYSTQNFYLNRFFSSYLFDKNENGKPNSVGEALRLAKKSMVSNVSDGSQPQNKLQY
;
A
#
# COMPACT_ATOMS: atom_id res chain seq x y z
N MET A 1 1.43 8.64 -11.65
CA MET A 1 1.46 9.34 -10.34
C MET A 1 1.41 8.29 -9.24
N VAL A 2 2.16 8.49 -8.15
CA VAL A 2 2.10 7.64 -6.96
C VAL A 2 1.61 8.48 -5.79
N PHE A 3 0.62 7.98 -5.07
CA PHE A 3 0.19 8.53 -3.78
C PHE A 3 0.74 7.63 -2.69
N ASN A 4 1.54 8.19 -1.80
CA ASN A 4 2.18 7.44 -0.72
C ASN A 4 1.72 8.00 0.63
N TYR A 5 1.15 7.14 1.46
CA TYR A 5 0.73 7.48 2.82
C TYR A 5 1.36 6.51 3.81
N THR A 6 1.87 7.05 4.90
CA THR A 6 2.34 6.26 6.06
C THR A 6 1.77 6.87 7.33
N GLY A 7 1.07 6.07 8.13
CA GLY A 7 0.43 6.55 9.34
C GLY A 7 -0.57 5.56 9.91
N HIS A 8 -1.48 6.06 10.72
CA HIS A 8 -2.60 5.28 11.22
C HIS A 8 -3.66 5.05 10.14
N GLY A 9 -4.35 3.94 10.21
CA GLY A 9 -5.43 3.62 9.30
C GLY A 9 -6.38 2.58 9.86
N ALA A 10 -7.50 2.47 9.19
CA ALA A 10 -8.50 1.45 9.37
C ALA A 10 -9.17 1.17 8.02
N THR A 11 -10.02 0.19 7.96
CA THR A 11 -10.77 -0.23 6.76
C THR A 11 -11.44 0.94 6.03
N TYR A 12 -11.92 1.94 6.77
CA TYR A 12 -12.78 3.02 6.28
C TYR A 12 -12.16 4.42 6.37
N LEU A 13 -10.90 4.55 6.86
CA LEU A 13 -10.24 5.86 6.96
C LEU A 13 -8.71 5.78 6.98
N MET A 14 -8.08 6.84 6.52
CA MET A 14 -6.66 7.15 6.73
C MET A 14 -6.56 8.25 7.78
N SER A 15 -5.78 7.99 8.86
CA SER A 15 -5.59 8.86 10.02
C SER A 15 -6.84 9.06 10.89
N HIS A 16 -6.62 9.34 12.17
CA HIS A 16 -7.68 9.75 13.09
C HIS A 16 -8.34 11.08 12.67
N GLU A 17 -7.59 11.95 12.01
CA GLU A 17 -8.05 13.20 11.45
C GLU A 17 -8.90 13.03 10.19
N ARG A 18 -9.12 11.79 9.75
CA ARG A 18 -9.94 11.46 8.57
C ARG A 18 -9.46 12.18 7.31
N VAL A 19 -8.17 12.09 7.02
CA VAL A 19 -7.57 12.70 5.83
C VAL A 19 -8.22 12.20 4.55
N ILE A 20 -8.54 10.92 4.49
CA ILE A 20 -9.36 10.29 3.45
C ILE A 20 -10.26 9.25 4.12
N THR A 21 -11.55 9.31 3.83
CA THR A 21 -12.54 8.34 4.29
C THR A 21 -12.99 7.43 3.15
N LEU A 22 -13.70 6.37 3.49
CA LEU A 22 -14.31 5.46 2.51
C LEU A 22 -15.30 6.21 1.60
N ASP A 23 -16.07 7.14 2.14
CA ASP A 23 -17.03 7.97 1.38
C ASP A 23 -16.30 8.91 0.41
N ASP A 24 -15.19 9.51 0.86
CA ASP A 24 -14.35 10.33 -0.01
C ASP A 24 -13.83 9.48 -1.18
N MET A 25 -13.32 8.27 -0.90
CA MET A 25 -12.79 7.39 -1.93
C MET A 25 -13.87 6.94 -2.92
N LYS A 26 -15.07 6.62 -2.45
CA LYS A 26 -16.22 6.25 -3.30
C LYS A 26 -16.71 7.41 -4.17
N SER A 27 -16.60 8.64 -3.68
CA SER A 27 -17.02 9.85 -4.39
C SER A 27 -15.91 10.51 -5.23
N TRP A 28 -14.66 10.05 -5.08
CA TRP A 28 -13.51 10.63 -5.77
C TRP A 28 -13.67 10.60 -7.28
N THR A 29 -13.53 11.78 -7.92
CA THR A 29 -13.60 11.92 -9.37
C THR A 29 -12.27 12.45 -9.88
N SER A 30 -11.62 11.72 -10.78
CA SER A 30 -10.33 12.10 -11.36
C SER A 30 -10.04 11.34 -12.65
N ASP A 31 -9.57 12.02 -13.66
CA ASP A 31 -9.05 11.43 -14.89
C ASP A 31 -7.60 10.91 -14.73
N ARG A 32 -6.95 11.23 -13.61
CA ARG A 32 -5.59 10.81 -13.32
C ARG A 32 -5.60 9.82 -12.17
N LEU A 33 -5.52 8.54 -12.52
CA LEU A 33 -5.55 7.45 -11.54
C LEU A 33 -4.17 7.20 -10.95
N PRO A 34 -3.94 7.46 -9.65
CA PRO A 34 -2.68 7.15 -8.99
C PRO A 34 -2.53 5.65 -8.73
N LEU A 35 -1.28 5.22 -8.57
CA LEU A 35 -0.94 4.07 -7.75
C LEU A 35 -0.98 4.53 -6.29
N TRP A 36 -1.81 3.88 -5.48
CA TRP A 36 -1.84 4.09 -4.03
C TRP A 36 -0.89 3.12 -3.34
N PHE A 37 -0.01 3.65 -2.49
CA PHE A 37 0.76 2.88 -1.53
C PHE A 37 0.44 3.38 -0.13
N VAL A 38 -0.28 2.58 0.64
CA VAL A 38 -0.81 2.97 1.95
C VAL A 38 -0.24 2.06 3.03
N ALA A 39 0.78 2.55 3.71
CA ALA A 39 1.43 1.89 4.83
C ALA A 39 0.73 2.23 6.16
N ALA A 40 -0.44 1.65 6.36
CA ALA A 40 -1.27 1.83 7.55
C ALA A 40 -2.01 0.53 7.88
N CYS A 41 -2.44 0.35 9.12
CA CYS A 41 -3.09 -0.88 9.57
C CYS A 41 -4.45 -1.12 8.90
N ASP A 42 -4.77 -2.38 8.64
CA ASP A 42 -6.11 -2.87 8.26
C ASP A 42 -6.81 -2.08 7.15
N ILE A 43 -6.05 -1.58 6.19
CA ILE A 43 -6.59 -0.73 5.10
C ILE A 43 -7.35 -1.54 4.04
N THR A 44 -6.89 -2.77 3.76
CA THR A 44 -7.46 -3.63 2.71
C THR A 44 -7.65 -5.08 3.17
N PRO A 45 -8.46 -5.33 4.19
CA PRO A 45 -8.78 -6.71 4.61
C PRO A 45 -9.72 -7.36 3.59
N PHE A 46 -9.15 -8.00 2.57
CA PHE A 46 -9.88 -8.59 1.42
C PHE A 46 -10.82 -9.74 1.81
N ASP A 47 -10.71 -10.27 3.01
CA ASP A 47 -11.57 -11.32 3.57
C ASP A 47 -12.68 -10.77 4.49
N SER A 48 -12.85 -9.45 4.56
CA SER A 48 -13.96 -8.80 5.21
C SER A 48 -15.20 -8.78 4.30
N GLN A 49 -16.39 -8.76 4.92
CA GLN A 49 -17.65 -8.51 4.21
C GLN A 49 -17.96 -7.01 4.06
N GLU A 50 -17.17 -6.17 4.71
CA GLU A 50 -17.33 -4.72 4.65
C GLU A 50 -16.45 -4.13 3.56
N ASP A 51 -16.95 -3.13 2.86
CA ASP A 51 -16.18 -2.34 1.91
C ASP A 51 -14.95 -1.73 2.59
N ASN A 52 -13.83 -1.69 1.87
CA ASN A 52 -12.62 -1.07 2.36
C ASN A 52 -12.07 -0.02 1.36
N LEU A 53 -11.12 0.79 1.84
CA LEU A 53 -10.53 1.87 1.04
C LEU A 53 -9.87 1.39 -0.25
N GLY A 54 -9.21 0.23 -0.22
CA GLY A 54 -8.54 -0.33 -1.40
C GLY A 54 -9.52 -0.77 -2.47
N GLU A 55 -10.58 -1.47 -2.10
CA GLU A 55 -11.66 -1.86 -3.01
C GLU A 55 -12.36 -0.63 -3.58
N ALA A 56 -12.73 0.31 -2.71
CA ALA A 56 -13.35 1.56 -3.15
C ALA A 56 -12.48 2.33 -4.14
N ALA A 57 -11.15 2.35 -3.94
CA ALA A 57 -10.24 3.02 -4.86
C ALA A 57 -10.17 2.34 -6.23
N VAL A 58 -10.10 1.00 -6.26
CA VAL A 58 -9.92 0.25 -7.52
C VAL A 58 -11.23 0.08 -8.28
N LEU A 59 -12.36 -0.02 -7.57
CA LEU A 59 -13.67 -0.25 -8.16
C LEU A 59 -14.43 1.05 -8.49
N ASN A 60 -13.91 2.22 -8.12
CA ASN A 60 -14.56 3.50 -8.42
C ASN A 60 -14.51 3.80 -9.94
N PRO A 61 -15.65 3.83 -10.63
CA PRO A 61 -15.68 4.03 -12.09
C PRO A 61 -15.37 5.46 -12.54
N ARG A 62 -15.31 6.41 -11.62
CA ARG A 62 -15.11 7.85 -11.91
C ARG A 62 -13.77 8.38 -11.45
N GLY A 63 -12.96 7.57 -10.76
CA GLY A 63 -11.71 8.02 -10.19
C GLY A 63 -11.01 6.93 -9.38
N GLY A 64 -10.49 7.26 -8.19
CA GLY A 64 -9.85 6.30 -7.30
C GLY A 64 -8.40 6.03 -7.66
N GLY A 65 -8.07 4.85 -8.18
CA GLY A 65 -6.69 4.49 -8.50
C GLY A 65 -6.54 3.37 -9.51
N VAL A 66 -5.41 3.34 -10.21
CA VAL A 66 -5.06 2.25 -11.13
C VAL A 66 -4.67 0.97 -10.38
N ALA A 67 -4.17 1.12 -9.17
CA ALA A 67 -3.88 0.02 -8.24
C ALA A 67 -3.78 0.56 -6.81
N PHE A 68 -4.00 -0.33 -5.85
CA PHE A 68 -3.89 -0.03 -4.43
C PHE A 68 -3.03 -1.09 -3.74
N ILE A 69 -1.99 -0.65 -3.04
CA ILE A 69 -1.15 -1.49 -2.18
C ILE A 69 -1.41 -1.04 -0.76
N GLY A 70 -1.97 -1.90 0.03
CA GLY A 70 -2.31 -1.66 1.44
C GLY A 70 -2.10 -2.89 2.29
N THR A 71 -2.23 -2.74 3.60
CA THR A 71 -2.09 -3.83 4.54
C THR A 71 -3.42 -4.58 4.71
N THR A 72 -3.33 -5.88 4.89
CA THR A 72 -4.49 -6.75 5.13
C THR A 72 -4.77 -6.97 6.62
N ARG A 73 -3.83 -6.56 7.48
CA ARG A 73 -3.89 -6.71 8.94
C ARG A 73 -3.15 -5.58 9.63
N THR A 74 -3.25 -5.55 10.96
CA THR A 74 -2.44 -4.68 11.80
C THR A 74 -0.95 -4.91 11.55
N VAL A 75 -0.21 -3.84 11.36
CA VAL A 75 1.23 -3.85 11.05
C VAL A 75 1.99 -2.91 12.00
N TYR A 76 3.28 -3.15 12.10
CA TYR A 76 4.16 -2.32 12.91
C TYR A 76 4.82 -1.22 12.07
N SER A 77 5.04 -0.05 12.68
CA SER A 77 5.63 1.11 12.00
C SER A 77 7.00 0.83 11.38
N THR A 78 7.82 0.02 12.04
CA THR A 78 9.15 -0.36 11.53
C THR A 78 9.06 -1.16 10.23
N GLN A 79 8.17 -2.15 10.15
CA GLN A 79 7.97 -2.93 8.93
C GLN A 79 7.40 -2.06 7.81
N ASN A 80 6.43 -1.21 8.11
CA ASN A 80 5.88 -0.25 7.15
C ASN A 80 6.96 0.66 6.57
N PHE A 81 7.83 1.20 7.42
CA PHE A 81 8.93 2.07 7.00
C PHE A 81 9.87 1.37 6.02
N TYR A 82 10.36 0.18 6.37
CA TYR A 82 11.30 -0.55 5.51
C TYR A 82 10.66 -1.02 4.21
N LEU A 83 9.43 -1.53 4.25
CA LEU A 83 8.74 -1.96 3.04
C LEU A 83 8.50 -0.78 2.10
N ASN A 84 8.04 0.35 2.61
CA ASN A 84 7.85 1.57 1.83
C ASN A 84 9.16 2.04 1.20
N ARG A 85 10.24 2.06 1.97
CA ARG A 85 11.58 2.43 1.47
C ARG A 85 12.05 1.50 0.36
N PHE A 86 11.98 0.18 0.57
CA PHE A 86 12.40 -0.80 -0.45
C PHE A 86 11.50 -0.73 -1.69
N PHE A 87 10.18 -0.65 -1.50
CA PHE A 87 9.25 -0.54 -2.61
C PHE A 87 9.52 0.70 -3.45
N SER A 88 9.68 1.86 -2.83
CA SER A 88 9.99 3.11 -3.54
C SER A 88 11.30 3.03 -4.31
N SER A 89 12.34 2.45 -3.70
CA SER A 89 13.61 2.24 -4.40
C SER A 89 13.42 1.37 -5.64
N TYR A 90 12.83 0.18 -5.51
CA TYR A 90 12.63 -0.71 -6.66
C TYR A 90 11.65 -0.17 -7.71
N LEU A 91 10.68 0.65 -7.31
CA LEU A 91 9.72 1.23 -8.25
C LEU A 91 10.35 2.31 -9.15
N PHE A 92 11.22 3.14 -8.57
CA PHE A 92 11.81 4.28 -9.27
C PHE A 92 13.19 4.00 -9.83
N ASP A 93 13.87 2.97 -9.36
CA ASP A 93 15.16 2.56 -9.88
C ASP A 93 15.01 1.70 -11.15
N LYS A 94 16.05 1.69 -11.95
CA LYS A 94 16.14 0.83 -13.14
C LYS A 94 16.60 -0.57 -12.72
N ASN A 95 16.02 -1.59 -13.33
CA ASN A 95 16.45 -2.97 -13.20
C ASN A 95 17.77 -3.23 -13.95
N GLU A 96 18.28 -4.45 -13.88
CA GLU A 96 19.54 -4.87 -14.54
C GLU A 96 19.53 -4.65 -16.07
N ASN A 97 18.35 -4.57 -16.68
CA ASN A 97 18.18 -4.29 -18.11
C ASN A 97 18.00 -2.79 -18.42
N GLY A 98 18.19 -1.91 -17.45
CA GLY A 98 18.04 -0.46 -17.59
C GLY A 98 16.59 0.01 -17.70
N LYS A 99 15.58 -0.85 -17.42
CA LYS A 99 14.15 -0.55 -17.51
C LYS A 99 13.53 -0.40 -16.12
N PRO A 100 12.46 0.40 -15.96
CA PRO A 100 11.69 0.45 -14.73
C PRO A 100 11.11 -0.94 -14.40
N ASN A 101 11.02 -1.26 -13.12
CA ASN A 101 10.27 -2.43 -12.67
C ASN A 101 8.76 -2.20 -12.81
N SER A 102 8.00 -3.25 -13.06
CA SER A 102 6.56 -3.19 -12.87
C SER A 102 6.23 -3.04 -11.36
N VAL A 103 5.03 -2.53 -11.06
CA VAL A 103 4.56 -2.37 -9.66
C VAL A 103 4.64 -3.68 -8.89
N GLY A 104 4.16 -4.78 -9.50
CA GLY A 104 4.20 -6.11 -8.89
C GLY A 104 5.62 -6.62 -8.64
N GLU A 105 6.55 -6.39 -9.57
CA GLU A 105 7.94 -6.78 -9.41
C GLU A 105 8.63 -5.94 -8.33
N ALA A 106 8.41 -4.64 -8.29
CA ALA A 106 8.92 -3.77 -7.24
C ALA A 106 8.44 -4.22 -5.85
N LEU A 107 7.15 -4.57 -5.71
CA LEU A 107 6.61 -5.08 -4.46
C LEU A 107 7.21 -6.44 -4.06
N ARG A 108 7.37 -7.36 -5.03
CA ARG A 108 8.00 -8.67 -4.81
C ARG A 108 9.44 -8.52 -4.30
N LEU A 109 10.22 -7.64 -4.94
CA LEU A 109 11.60 -7.36 -4.54
C LEU A 109 11.67 -6.69 -3.16
N ALA A 110 10.77 -5.75 -2.88
CA ALA A 110 10.67 -5.10 -1.58
C ALA A 110 10.38 -6.11 -0.46
N LYS A 111 9.42 -7.00 -0.64
CA LYS A 111 9.12 -8.09 0.31
C LYS A 111 10.30 -9.02 0.51
N LYS A 112 11.01 -9.38 -0.55
CA LYS A 112 12.24 -10.19 -0.46
C LYS A 112 13.29 -9.48 0.39
N SER A 113 13.54 -8.19 0.14
CA SER A 113 14.49 -7.40 0.92
C SER A 113 14.08 -7.24 2.39
N MET A 114 12.79 -7.10 2.67
CA MET A 114 12.27 -7.09 4.05
C MET A 114 12.66 -8.35 4.82
N VAL A 115 12.40 -9.52 4.23
CA VAL A 115 12.69 -10.79 4.88
C VAL A 115 14.19 -11.01 5.08
N SER A 116 15.00 -10.63 4.07
CA SER A 116 16.43 -10.94 4.07
C SER A 116 17.29 -9.95 4.86
N ASN A 117 16.90 -8.67 4.92
CA ASN A 117 17.78 -7.60 5.39
C ASN A 117 17.29 -6.91 6.69
N VAL A 118 16.06 -7.13 7.12
CA VAL A 118 15.52 -6.50 8.34
C VAL A 118 15.50 -7.51 9.47
N SER A 119 16.44 -7.35 10.41
CA SER A 119 16.50 -8.14 11.63
C SER A 119 15.91 -7.35 12.79
N ASP A 120 14.61 -7.45 12.98
CA ASP A 120 13.85 -6.74 14.02
C ASP A 120 13.26 -7.68 15.08
N GLY A 121 13.67 -8.96 15.06
CA GLY A 121 13.17 -9.99 15.97
C GLY A 121 11.77 -10.52 15.63
N SER A 122 11.09 -9.94 14.64
CA SER A 122 9.78 -10.44 14.23
C SER A 122 9.89 -11.69 13.35
N GLN A 123 8.86 -12.55 13.42
CA GLN A 123 8.78 -13.71 12.53
C GLN A 123 8.58 -13.26 11.07
N PRO A 124 9.11 -14.00 10.08
CA PRO A 124 9.00 -13.62 8.66
C PRO A 124 7.57 -13.36 8.19
N GLN A 125 6.59 -14.14 8.69
CA GLN A 125 5.18 -13.95 8.35
C GLN A 125 4.62 -12.59 8.80
N ASN A 126 5.13 -12.01 9.88
CA ASN A 126 4.70 -10.70 10.36
C ASN A 126 5.24 -9.54 9.50
N LYS A 127 6.19 -9.82 8.61
CA LYS A 127 6.79 -8.83 7.69
C LYS A 127 6.04 -8.73 6.36
N LEU A 128 5.07 -9.60 6.09
CA LEU A 128 4.47 -9.79 4.77
C LEU A 128 2.95 -9.54 4.74
N GLN A 129 2.44 -8.67 5.59
CA GLN A 129 0.99 -8.40 5.72
C GLN A 129 0.44 -7.38 4.68
N TYR A 130 1.06 -7.34 3.52
CA TYR A 130 0.65 -6.54 2.37
C TYR A 130 0.13 -7.41 1.24
#